data_f10be1b147af44e7c8f5107d9b8731fe
#
_entry.id   f10be1b147af44e7c8f5107d9b8731fe
#
_cell.length_a   1.000
_cell.length_b   1.000
_cell.length_c   1.000
_cell.angle_alpha   90.00
_cell.angle_beta   90.00
_cell.angle_gamma   90.00
#
_symmetry.space_group_name_H-M   'P 1'
#
loop_
_entity.id
_entity.type
_entity.pdbx_description
1 polymer ?
#
loop_
_entity_poly.entity_id
_entity_poly.type
_entity_poly.pdbx_seq_one_letter_code
_entity_poly.pdbx_strand_id
1 'polypeptide(L)'
;MTGAVASPLSVMHQQGMTVLDMVLLAGGLTEFASGNNAKLYRKYGDKVEVFPIYLSDMLEKGRLDTNYELHPADIITVPERIF
;
A
#
# COMPACT_ATOMS: atom_id res chain seq x y z
N MET A 1 1.97 -5.09 4.86
CA MET A 1 1.63 -3.66 4.90
C MET A 1 1.95 -3.08 6.26
N THR A 2 2.59 -1.94 6.30
CA THR A 2 3.00 -1.29 7.54
C THR A 2 2.70 0.20 7.47
N GLY A 3 2.81 0.88 8.61
CA GLY A 3 2.60 2.32 8.70
C GLY A 3 1.22 2.68 9.22
N ALA A 4 0.66 3.79 8.72
CA ALA A 4 -0.59 4.37 9.23
C ALA A 4 -1.82 3.65 8.67
N VAL A 5 -2.01 2.41 9.05
CA VAL A 5 -3.18 1.62 8.70
C VAL A 5 -3.93 1.22 9.98
N ALA A 6 -5.23 0.98 9.85
CA ALA A 6 -6.08 0.69 11.01
C ALA A 6 -5.64 -0.58 11.74
N SER A 7 -5.23 -1.60 10.99
CA SER A 7 -4.78 -2.88 11.56
C SER A 7 -3.57 -3.35 10.76
N PRO A 8 -2.36 -3.01 11.18
CA PRO A 8 -1.16 -3.50 10.51
C PRO A 8 -1.19 -5.03 10.50
N LEU A 9 -1.00 -5.62 9.34
CA LEU A 9 -1.02 -7.06 9.22
C LEU A 9 -0.08 -7.53 8.14
N SER A 10 0.34 -8.79 8.26
CA SER A 10 1.11 -9.48 7.25
C SER A 10 0.25 -10.63 6.75
N VAL A 11 -0.08 -10.61 5.47
CA VAL A 11 -0.87 -11.69 4.88
C VAL A 11 -0.09 -12.38 3.78
N MET A 12 -0.37 -13.65 3.59
CA MET A 12 0.23 -14.41 2.51
C MET A 12 -0.30 -13.88 1.19
N HIS A 13 0.59 -13.68 0.24
CA HIS A 13 0.23 -13.22 -1.10
C HIS A 13 -0.72 -14.24 -1.76
N GLN A 14 -1.75 -13.72 -2.40
CA GLN A 14 -2.66 -14.52 -3.23
C GLN A 14 -2.65 -13.95 -4.65
N GLN A 15 -2.76 -14.83 -5.63
CA GLN A 15 -2.78 -14.40 -7.02
C GLN A 15 -3.96 -13.46 -7.28
N GLY A 16 -3.69 -12.36 -7.96
CA GLY A 16 -4.72 -11.36 -8.27
C GLY A 16 -4.93 -10.33 -7.18
N MET A 17 -4.22 -10.43 -6.05
CA MET A 17 -4.33 -9.44 -4.98
C MET A 17 -3.70 -8.12 -5.42
N THR A 18 -4.40 -7.01 -5.17
CA THR A 18 -3.93 -5.67 -5.51
C THR A 18 -3.60 -4.87 -4.26
N VAL A 19 -2.99 -3.69 -4.46
CA VAL A 19 -2.73 -2.74 -3.36
C VAL A 19 -4.02 -2.42 -2.60
N LEU A 20 -5.10 -2.15 -3.33
CA LEU A 20 -6.38 -1.81 -2.70
C LEU A 20 -6.92 -2.96 -1.84
N ASP A 21 -6.78 -4.19 -2.32
CA ASP A 21 -7.19 -5.38 -1.55
C ASP A 21 -6.45 -5.44 -0.22
N MET A 22 -5.14 -5.19 -0.24
CA MET A 22 -4.32 -5.22 0.98
C MET A 22 -4.73 -4.12 1.95
N VAL A 23 -5.00 -2.91 1.44
CA VAL A 23 -5.44 -1.79 2.28
C VAL A 23 -6.77 -2.12 2.96
N LEU A 24 -7.71 -2.70 2.22
CA LEU A 24 -9.01 -3.07 2.76
C LEU A 24 -8.89 -4.18 3.80
N LEU A 25 -8.00 -5.15 3.59
CA LEU A 25 -7.74 -6.20 4.58
C LEU A 25 -7.15 -5.63 5.86
N ALA A 26 -6.35 -4.57 5.76
CA ALA A 26 -5.78 -3.89 6.93
C ALA A 26 -6.78 -2.95 7.63
N GLY A 27 -8.03 -2.91 7.18
CA GLY A 27 -9.06 -2.07 7.78
C GLY A 27 -9.08 -0.64 7.31
N GLY A 28 -8.35 -0.30 6.23
CA GLY A 28 -8.26 1.05 5.70
C GLY A 28 -7.13 1.85 6.35
N LEU A 29 -7.10 3.13 6.08
CA LEU A 29 -6.07 4.04 6.60
C LEU A 29 -6.54 4.70 7.89
N THR A 30 -5.60 5.05 8.78
CA THR A 30 -5.92 5.86 9.94
C THR A 30 -6.11 7.32 9.50
N GLU A 31 -6.70 8.14 10.37
CA GLU A 31 -6.89 9.56 10.09
C GLU A 31 -5.58 10.34 9.98
N PHE A 32 -4.48 9.76 10.48
CA PHE A 32 -3.15 10.37 10.43
C PHE A 32 -2.34 9.90 9.23
N ALA A 33 -2.91 9.08 8.38
CA ALA A 33 -2.18 8.53 7.25
C ALA A 33 -1.95 9.57 6.16
N SER A 34 -0.74 9.56 5.60
CA SER A 34 -0.41 10.32 4.40
C SER A 34 -0.52 9.37 3.19
N GLY A 35 -1.76 9.11 2.77
CA GLY A 35 -2.02 8.06 1.78
C GLY A 35 -1.38 8.29 0.42
N ASN A 36 -1.25 9.55 -0.01
CA ASN A 36 -0.62 9.85 -1.30
C ASN A 36 0.90 9.79 -1.26
N ASN A 37 1.48 9.53 -0.10
CA ASN A 37 2.91 9.31 0.06
C ASN A 37 3.24 7.84 0.31
N ALA A 38 2.29 6.95 0.14
CA ALA A 38 2.50 5.51 0.27
C ALA A 38 3.41 5.01 -0.85
N LYS A 39 4.10 3.91 -0.59
CA LYS A 39 5.05 3.34 -1.54
C LYS A 39 4.98 1.82 -1.52
N LEU A 40 5.23 1.23 -2.68
CA LEU A 40 5.39 -0.20 -2.86
C LEU A 40 6.85 -0.49 -3.14
N TYR A 41 7.43 -1.37 -2.34
CA TYR A 41 8.81 -1.83 -2.53
C TYR A 41 8.78 -3.24 -3.11
N ARG A 42 9.38 -3.40 -4.27
CA ARG A 42 9.44 -4.69 -4.98
C ARG A 42 10.90 -5.07 -5.22
N LYS A 43 11.23 -6.30 -4.87
CA LYS A 43 12.58 -6.80 -5.00
C LYS A 43 12.77 -7.53 -6.32
N TYR A 44 13.81 -7.14 -7.06
CA TYR A 44 14.22 -7.80 -8.31
C TYR A 44 15.68 -8.25 -8.16
N GLY A 45 15.90 -9.51 -7.80
CA GLY A 45 17.26 -9.98 -7.55
C GLY A 45 17.91 -9.18 -6.43
N ASP A 46 19.00 -8.47 -6.74
CA ASP A 46 19.71 -7.64 -5.77
C ASP A 46 19.22 -6.20 -5.71
N LYS A 47 18.23 -5.86 -6.53
CA LYS A 47 17.71 -4.48 -6.61
C LYS A 47 16.33 -4.38 -5.98
N VAL A 48 16.04 -3.20 -5.47
CA VAL A 48 14.71 -2.88 -4.95
C VAL A 48 14.16 -1.72 -5.78
N GLU A 49 12.98 -1.93 -6.37
CA GLU A 49 12.27 -0.85 -7.06
C GLU A 49 11.19 -0.29 -6.15
N VAL A 50 11.00 1.03 -6.23
CA VAL A 50 10.00 1.75 -5.42
C VAL A 50 8.97 2.34 -6.35
N PHE A 51 7.71 2.00 -6.11
CA PHE A 51 6.59 2.51 -6.90
C PHE A 51 5.74 3.43 -6.02
N PRO A 52 5.39 4.63 -6.49
CA PRO A 52 4.50 5.51 -5.72
C PRO A 52 3.08 4.94 -5.70
N ILE A 53 2.40 5.11 -4.58
CA ILE A 53 1.00 4.71 -4.43
C ILE A 53 0.22 5.91 -3.91
N TYR A 54 -0.82 6.31 -4.64
CA TYR A 54 -1.68 7.42 -4.25
C TYR A 54 -2.95 6.88 -3.62
N LEU A 55 -2.83 6.36 -2.38
CA LEU A 55 -3.95 5.72 -1.69
C LEU A 55 -5.12 6.66 -1.42
N SER A 56 -4.84 7.91 -1.06
CA SER A 56 -5.91 8.88 -0.81
C SER A 56 -6.75 9.11 -2.07
N ASP A 57 -6.11 9.24 -3.22
CA ASP A 57 -6.82 9.40 -4.49
C ASP A 57 -7.61 8.15 -4.85
N MET A 58 -7.08 6.96 -4.56
CA MET A 58 -7.82 5.72 -4.79
C MET A 58 -9.08 5.64 -3.96
N LEU A 59 -8.96 5.95 -2.66
CA LEU A 59 -10.06 5.78 -1.72
C LEU A 59 -11.10 6.90 -1.79
N GLU A 60 -10.65 8.13 -2.06
CA GLU A 60 -11.52 9.30 -2.06
C GLU A 60 -12.05 9.68 -3.43
N LYS A 61 -11.25 9.46 -4.48
CA LYS A 61 -11.59 9.87 -5.85
C LYS A 61 -11.81 8.71 -6.81
N GLY A 62 -11.61 7.48 -6.34
CA GLY A 62 -11.75 6.29 -7.17
C GLY A 62 -10.70 6.15 -8.25
N ARG A 63 -9.56 6.81 -8.12
CA ARG A 63 -8.49 6.73 -9.11
C ARG A 63 -7.64 5.48 -8.84
N LEU A 64 -7.59 4.59 -9.82
CA LEU A 64 -6.91 3.31 -9.69
C LEU A 64 -5.60 3.23 -10.47
N ASP A 65 -5.02 4.38 -10.83
CA ASP A 65 -3.78 4.44 -11.61
C ASP A 65 -2.61 3.75 -10.92
N THR A 66 -2.59 3.75 -9.59
CA THR A 66 -1.53 3.13 -8.81
C THR A 66 -1.99 1.91 -8.03
N ASN A 67 -3.10 1.31 -8.44
CA ASN A 67 -3.58 0.07 -7.83
C ASN A 67 -2.90 -1.13 -8.49
N TYR A 68 -1.62 -1.32 -8.16
CA TYR A 68 -0.80 -2.36 -8.74
C TYR A 68 -1.24 -3.76 -8.28
N GLU A 69 -1.08 -4.74 -9.15
CA GLU A 69 -1.18 -6.15 -8.74
C GLU A 69 0.04 -6.50 -7.91
N LEU A 70 -0.18 -7.12 -6.74
CA LEU A 70 0.91 -7.46 -5.84
C LEU A 70 1.61 -8.73 -6.26
N HIS A 71 2.92 -8.78 -6.03
CA HIS A 71 3.76 -9.96 -6.22
C HIS A 71 4.21 -10.49 -4.86
N PRO A 72 4.63 -11.76 -4.77
CA PRO A 72 5.15 -12.29 -3.51
C PRO A 72 6.30 -11.43 -2.97
N ALA A 73 6.31 -11.22 -1.66
CA ALA A 73 7.31 -10.44 -0.94
C ALA A 73 7.27 -8.92 -1.19
N ASP A 74 6.24 -8.40 -1.87
CA ASP A 74 6.06 -6.97 -1.98
C ASP A 74 5.77 -6.36 -0.60
N ILE A 75 6.30 -5.16 -0.37
CA ILE A 75 6.10 -4.43 0.89
C ILE A 75 5.44 -3.10 0.59
N ILE A 76 4.35 -2.83 1.30
CA ILE A 76 3.65 -1.54 1.20
C ILE A 76 3.88 -0.77 2.50
N THR A 77 4.30 0.49 2.38
CA THR A 77 4.44 1.38 3.53
C THR A 77 3.55 2.59 3.36
N VAL A 78 2.94 3.03 4.46
CA VAL A 78 2.07 4.21 4.49
C VAL A 78 2.58 5.13 5.60
N PRO A 79 3.22 6.26 5.27
CA PRO A 79 3.73 7.16 6.30
C PRO A 79 2.61 7.89 7.02
N GLU A 80 2.91 8.32 8.24
CA GLU A 80 2.02 9.18 9.00
C GLU A 80 2.31 10.64 8.68
N ARG A 81 1.28 11.47 8.83
CA ARG A 81 1.45 12.92 8.71
C ARG A 81 2.24 13.45 9.90
N ILE A 82 3.14 14.38 9.63
CA ILE A 82 3.97 15.00 10.64
C ILE A 82 3.63 16.50 10.66
N PHE A 83 2.81 16.92 11.60
CA PHE A 83 2.55 18.35 11.89
C PHE A 83 1.62 18.54 13.06
#